data_2c70e246925985f03ad74bada543bc06
#
_entry.id   2c70e246925985f03ad74bada543bc06
#
_cell.length_a   1.000
_cell.length_b   1.000
_cell.length_c   1.000
_cell.angle_alpha   90.00
_cell.angle_beta   90.00
_cell.angle_gamma   90.00
#
_symmetry.space_group_name_H-M   'P 1'
#
loop_
_entity.id
_entity.type
_entity.pdbx_description
1 polymer ?
#
loop_
_entity_poly.entity_id
_entity_poly.type
_entity_poly.pdbx_seq_one_letter_code
_entity_poly.pdbx_strand_id
1 'polypeptide(L)'
;IYKTDTFFYPSQASESSRRAFGEAWPARAREIVTASVDLYLQEHWGSALDAMRCDTHDAAPVSKNLTEKQRQAVKDKFTAVNLAFDLCEKGGQKTWRAPFLETAETLRSAVRDNVCVAYTQFYLRYKDSGFTKKHPEKYIKRSPEEVSLVVEGLFGGRS
;
A
#
# COMPACT_ATOMS: atom_id res chain seq x y z
N ILE A 1 10.15 -2.16 14.33
CA ILE A 1 9.22 -3.27 14.66
C ILE A 1 9.08 -3.38 16.19
N TYR A 2 10.17 -3.41 16.96
CA TYR A 2 10.10 -3.54 18.43
C TYR A 2 9.34 -2.40 19.15
N LYS A 3 9.27 -1.21 18.60
CA LYS A 3 8.55 -0.08 19.22
C LYS A 3 7.03 -0.11 19.05
N THR A 4 6.54 -0.77 18.02
CA THR A 4 5.10 -0.90 17.76
C THR A 4 4.43 -1.92 18.67
N ASP A 5 5.14 -3.00 19.03
CA ASP A 5 4.55 -4.12 19.77
C ASP A 5 4.17 -3.79 21.22
N THR A 6 4.92 -2.87 21.84
CA THR A 6 4.66 -2.46 23.22
C THR A 6 3.47 -1.50 23.33
N PHE A 7 3.02 -0.91 22.21
CA PHE A 7 2.06 0.19 22.17
C PHE A 7 0.72 -0.15 21.54
N PHE A 8 0.54 -1.40 21.10
CA PHE A 8 -0.56 -1.79 20.21
C PHE A 8 -1.91 -2.05 20.89
N TYR A 9 -2.01 -1.95 22.23
CA TYR A 9 -3.25 -2.18 22.96
C TYR A 9 -3.82 -0.94 23.68
N PRO A 10 -4.10 0.18 22.98
CA PRO A 10 -4.77 1.30 23.66
C PRO A 10 -6.22 0.98 24.03
N SER A 11 -6.89 0.08 23.30
CA SER A 11 -8.29 -0.31 23.54
C SER A 11 -8.45 -1.30 24.70
N GLN A 12 -7.40 -2.05 25.03
CA GLN A 12 -7.38 -3.02 26.13
C GLN A 12 -6.51 -2.57 27.30
N ALA A 13 -6.08 -1.30 27.32
CA ALA A 13 -5.31 -0.77 28.44
C ALA A 13 -6.12 -0.97 29.72
N SER A 14 -5.68 -1.91 30.55
CA SER A 14 -6.29 -2.18 31.85
C SER A 14 -6.27 -0.90 32.68
N GLU A 15 -7.17 -0.80 33.65
CA GLU A 15 -7.19 0.34 34.62
C GLU A 15 -5.82 0.54 35.28
N SER A 16 -5.08 -0.54 35.51
CA SER A 16 -3.69 -0.52 35.96
C SER A 16 -2.73 0.17 34.98
N SER A 17 -2.90 -0.01 33.68
CA SER A 17 -2.09 0.67 32.68
C SER A 17 -2.40 2.16 32.60
N ARG A 18 -3.68 2.56 32.75
CA ARG A 18 -4.06 3.97 32.80
C ARG A 18 -3.51 4.67 34.04
N ARG A 19 -3.52 4.00 35.18
CA ARG A 19 -2.89 4.52 36.41
C ARG A 19 -1.38 4.67 36.30
N ALA A 20 -0.71 3.73 35.61
CA ALA A 20 0.76 3.75 35.46
C ALA A 20 1.23 4.80 34.44
N PHE A 21 0.49 4.98 33.35
CA PHE A 21 0.93 5.79 32.20
C PHE A 21 0.10 7.06 31.97
N GLY A 22 -0.97 7.29 32.78
CA GLY A 22 -1.86 8.45 32.71
C GLY A 22 -3.00 8.30 31.67
N GLU A 23 -4.04 9.11 31.86
CA GLU A 23 -5.27 9.12 31.05
C GLU A 23 -5.02 9.47 29.57
N ALA A 24 -3.97 10.24 29.26
CA ALA A 24 -3.61 10.63 27.89
C ALA A 24 -2.89 9.51 27.12
N TRP A 25 -2.50 8.42 27.78
CA TRP A 25 -1.74 7.33 27.20
C TRP A 25 -2.40 6.68 25.95
N PRO A 26 -3.70 6.33 25.96
CA PRO A 26 -4.33 5.70 24.80
C PRO A 26 -4.34 6.59 23.55
N ALA A 27 -4.44 7.91 23.72
CA ALA A 27 -4.36 8.85 22.60
C ALA A 27 -2.93 8.89 22.02
N ARG A 28 -1.93 9.03 22.87
CA ARG A 28 -0.52 9.00 22.47
C ARG A 28 -0.11 7.69 21.78
N ALA A 29 -0.58 6.57 22.30
CA ALA A 29 -0.29 5.28 21.68
C ALA A 29 -0.87 5.18 20.27
N ARG A 30 -2.10 5.67 20.05
CA ARG A 30 -2.70 5.74 18.70
C ARG A 30 -1.91 6.64 17.77
N GLU A 31 -1.47 7.80 18.21
CA GLU A 31 -0.62 8.71 17.41
C GLU A 31 0.68 8.02 16.96
N ILE A 32 1.35 7.30 17.86
CA ILE A 32 2.58 6.56 17.55
C ILE A 32 2.32 5.46 16.52
N VAL A 33 1.23 4.71 16.67
CA VAL A 33 0.84 3.67 15.72
C VAL A 33 0.55 4.27 14.34
N THR A 34 -0.26 5.34 14.29
CA THR A 34 -0.58 6.03 13.03
C THR A 34 0.70 6.52 12.36
N ALA A 35 1.56 7.22 13.07
CA ALA A 35 2.83 7.71 12.52
C ALA A 35 3.75 6.57 12.03
N SER A 36 3.73 5.42 12.72
CA SER A 36 4.51 4.25 12.29
C SER A 36 3.95 3.59 11.03
N VAL A 37 2.63 3.55 10.87
CA VAL A 37 1.95 3.08 9.66
C VAL A 37 2.23 4.01 8.48
N ASP A 38 2.15 5.32 8.70
CA ASP A 38 2.44 6.32 7.67
C ASP A 38 3.89 6.23 7.19
N LEU A 39 4.84 6.08 8.13
CA LEU A 39 6.24 5.88 7.80
C LEU A 39 6.46 4.58 6.99
N TYR A 40 5.81 3.49 7.39
CA TYR A 40 5.85 2.23 6.64
C TYR A 40 5.34 2.41 5.21
N LEU A 41 4.18 3.05 5.03
CA LEU A 41 3.63 3.32 3.70
C LEU A 41 4.57 4.19 2.86
N GLN A 42 5.14 5.23 3.45
CA GLN A 42 6.07 6.11 2.78
C GLN A 42 7.35 5.39 2.33
N GLU A 43 7.96 4.60 3.20
CA GLU A 43 9.22 3.91 2.90
C GLU A 43 9.05 2.78 1.88
N HIS A 44 7.98 2.00 1.98
CA HIS A 44 7.81 0.81 1.16
C HIS A 44 6.95 1.01 -0.08
N TRP A 45 6.01 1.95 -0.04
CA TRP A 45 5.03 2.18 -1.09
C TRP A 45 5.02 3.59 -1.66
N GLY A 46 5.77 4.53 -1.05
CA GLY A 46 5.77 5.95 -1.45
C GLY A 46 6.02 6.15 -2.93
N SER A 47 7.07 5.52 -3.48
CA SER A 47 7.40 5.60 -4.91
C SER A 47 6.30 5.04 -5.81
N ALA A 48 5.63 3.96 -5.41
CA ALA A 48 4.52 3.40 -6.17
C ALA A 48 3.28 4.30 -6.09
N LEU A 49 2.96 4.80 -4.90
CA LEU A 49 1.84 5.72 -4.69
C LEU A 49 2.03 7.00 -5.49
N ASP A 50 3.24 7.56 -5.52
CA ASP A 50 3.56 8.74 -6.33
C ASP A 50 3.44 8.45 -7.84
N ALA A 51 3.89 7.27 -8.29
CA ALA A 51 3.74 6.86 -9.69
C ALA A 51 2.26 6.67 -10.08
N MET A 52 1.42 6.20 -9.15
CA MET A 52 -0.02 6.01 -9.37
C MET A 52 -0.82 7.31 -9.24
N ARG A 53 -0.25 8.37 -8.64
CA ARG A 53 -0.92 9.67 -8.58
C ARG A 53 -1.31 10.15 -9.97
N CYS A 54 -2.57 10.47 -10.11
CA CYS A 54 -3.09 11.14 -11.28
C CYS A 54 -3.18 12.63 -10.97
N ASP A 55 -2.54 13.46 -11.80
CA ASP A 55 -2.49 14.92 -11.62
C ASP A 55 -3.85 15.62 -11.82
N THR A 56 -4.90 14.88 -12.09
CA THR A 56 -6.26 15.36 -12.24
C THR A 56 -7.21 14.56 -11.38
N HIS A 57 -8.11 15.22 -10.68
CA HIS A 57 -9.21 14.64 -9.90
C HIS A 57 -10.16 13.75 -10.72
N ASP A 58 -9.98 13.69 -12.04
CA ASP A 58 -10.77 12.85 -12.92
C ASP A 58 -10.21 11.43 -12.99
N ALA A 59 -10.89 10.49 -12.38
CA ALA A 59 -10.69 9.05 -12.57
C ALA A 59 -11.10 8.57 -13.98
N ALA A 60 -11.40 9.48 -14.90
CA ALA A 60 -11.84 9.16 -16.25
C ALA A 60 -10.73 8.42 -17.04
N PRO A 61 -11.09 7.42 -17.84
CA PRO A 61 -10.15 6.74 -18.72
C PRO A 61 -9.44 7.73 -19.65
N VAL A 62 -8.14 7.57 -19.81
CA VAL A 62 -7.35 8.42 -20.69
C VAL A 62 -7.69 8.11 -22.14
N SER A 63 -7.81 9.15 -22.96
CA SER A 63 -8.04 9.03 -24.42
C SER A 63 -6.99 8.14 -25.09
N LYS A 64 -7.41 7.39 -26.11
CA LYS A 64 -6.52 6.51 -26.90
C LYS A 64 -5.46 7.27 -27.72
N ASN A 65 -5.52 8.62 -27.78
CA ASN A 65 -4.61 9.45 -28.56
C ASN A 65 -3.43 9.98 -27.72
N LEU A 66 -2.73 9.08 -27.04
CA LEU A 66 -1.52 9.45 -26.30
C LEU A 66 -0.36 9.76 -27.27
N THR A 67 0.36 10.86 -26.99
CA THR A 67 1.65 11.15 -27.61
C THR A 67 2.69 10.11 -27.19
N GLU A 68 3.79 9.98 -27.93
CA GLU A 68 4.85 9.02 -27.56
C GLU A 68 5.44 9.31 -26.18
N LYS A 69 5.63 10.58 -25.84
CA LYS A 69 6.08 11.01 -24.50
C LYS A 69 5.12 10.56 -23.40
N GLN A 70 3.82 10.73 -23.63
CA GLN A 70 2.80 10.29 -22.66
C GLN A 70 2.77 8.74 -22.53
N ARG A 71 2.90 8.03 -23.65
CA ARG A 71 3.00 6.55 -23.62
C ARG A 71 4.20 6.08 -22.81
N GLN A 72 5.36 6.72 -23.02
CA GLN A 72 6.56 6.37 -22.25
C GLN A 72 6.36 6.66 -20.76
N ALA A 73 5.79 7.81 -20.40
CA ALA A 73 5.49 8.14 -19.03
C ALA A 73 4.57 7.11 -18.34
N VAL A 74 3.55 6.61 -19.05
CA VAL A 74 2.67 5.53 -18.51
C VAL A 74 3.43 4.24 -18.34
N LYS A 75 4.31 3.86 -19.27
CA LYS A 75 5.17 2.67 -19.13
C LYS A 75 6.09 2.78 -17.91
N ASP A 76 6.69 3.94 -17.71
CA ASP A 76 7.58 4.19 -16.57
C ASP A 76 6.81 4.11 -15.23
N LYS A 77 5.60 4.65 -15.18
CA LYS A 77 4.70 4.52 -14.02
C LYS A 77 4.39 3.05 -13.70
N PHE A 78 3.97 2.25 -14.68
CA PHE A 78 3.74 0.81 -14.48
C PHE A 78 5.01 0.07 -14.04
N THR A 79 6.16 0.46 -14.57
CA THR A 79 7.44 -0.14 -14.19
C THR A 79 7.78 0.14 -12.72
N ALA A 80 7.59 1.38 -12.26
CA ALA A 80 7.81 1.76 -10.87
C ALA A 80 6.86 1.00 -9.91
N VAL A 81 5.59 0.90 -10.27
CA VAL A 81 4.59 0.16 -9.50
C VAL A 81 4.94 -1.33 -9.42
N ASN A 82 5.27 -1.95 -10.55
CA ASN A 82 5.68 -3.35 -10.58
C ASN A 82 6.91 -3.61 -9.73
N LEU A 83 7.88 -2.70 -9.75
CA LEU A 83 9.09 -2.81 -8.93
C LEU A 83 8.75 -2.82 -7.42
N ALA A 84 7.84 -1.96 -6.97
CA ALA A 84 7.42 -1.93 -5.57
C ALA A 84 6.76 -3.26 -5.15
N PHE A 85 5.88 -3.83 -5.98
CA PHE A 85 5.29 -5.15 -5.72
C PHE A 85 6.34 -6.27 -5.72
N ASP A 86 7.25 -6.26 -6.69
CA ASP A 86 8.33 -7.25 -6.78
C ASP A 86 9.26 -7.17 -5.55
N LEU A 87 9.57 -5.96 -5.06
CA LEU A 87 10.34 -5.76 -3.83
C LEU A 87 9.57 -6.24 -2.59
N CYS A 88 8.26 -5.96 -2.53
CA CYS A 88 7.42 -6.44 -1.46
C CYS A 88 7.38 -7.97 -1.39
N GLU A 89 7.22 -8.64 -2.54
CA GLU A 89 7.16 -10.10 -2.63
C GLU A 89 8.52 -10.77 -2.38
N LYS A 90 9.61 -10.23 -2.94
CA LYS A 90 10.96 -10.76 -2.82
C LYS A 90 11.69 -10.30 -1.55
N GLY A 91 11.37 -9.10 -1.07
CA GLY A 91 11.99 -8.48 0.09
C GLY A 91 11.57 -9.04 1.44
N GLY A 92 10.84 -10.14 1.46
CA GLY A 92 10.49 -10.84 2.69
C GLY A 92 9.28 -10.26 3.42
N GLN A 93 8.57 -9.26 2.90
CA GLN A 93 7.36 -8.75 3.57
C GLN A 93 6.26 -9.82 3.70
N LYS A 94 6.20 -10.79 2.81
CA LYS A 94 5.36 -11.99 2.96
C LYS A 94 5.80 -12.87 4.14
N THR A 95 7.08 -12.87 4.48
CA THR A 95 7.65 -13.64 5.59
C THR A 95 7.68 -12.87 6.90
N TRP A 96 7.46 -11.56 6.84
CA TRP A 96 7.32 -10.75 8.05
C TRP A 96 6.07 -11.19 8.79
N ARG A 97 6.27 -11.62 10.01
CA ARG A 97 5.17 -11.92 10.92
C ARG A 97 5.08 -10.79 11.92
N ALA A 98 3.98 -10.07 11.91
CA ALA A 98 3.70 -9.18 13.02
C ALA A 98 3.45 -10.07 14.25
N PRO A 99 4.04 -9.74 15.41
CA PRO A 99 3.90 -10.53 16.62
C PRO A 99 2.45 -10.63 17.10
N PHE A 100 1.63 -9.66 16.72
CA PHE A 100 0.20 -9.64 17.03
C PHE A 100 -0.63 -9.57 15.74
N LEU A 101 -1.71 -10.35 15.71
CA LEU A 101 -2.65 -10.40 14.60
C LEU A 101 -3.25 -9.01 14.29
N GLU A 102 -3.50 -8.23 15.32
CA GLU A 102 -4.06 -6.88 15.25
C GLU A 102 -3.12 -5.89 14.54
N THR A 103 -1.80 -6.01 14.79
CA THR A 103 -0.77 -5.24 14.08
C THR A 103 -0.73 -5.61 12.60
N ALA A 104 -0.76 -6.90 12.30
CA ALA A 104 -0.80 -7.38 10.93
C ALA A 104 -2.01 -6.85 10.18
N GLU A 105 -3.19 -6.87 10.82
CA GLU A 105 -4.43 -6.41 10.21
C GLU A 105 -4.43 -4.89 9.99
N THR A 106 -3.91 -4.11 10.93
CA THR A 106 -3.79 -2.66 10.77
C THR A 106 -2.88 -2.30 9.60
N LEU A 107 -1.73 -2.96 9.47
CA LEU A 107 -0.82 -2.74 8.35
C LEU A 107 -1.45 -3.18 7.02
N ARG A 108 -2.10 -4.35 6.98
CA ARG A 108 -2.82 -4.81 5.76
C ARG A 108 -3.93 -3.85 5.37
N SER A 109 -4.74 -3.39 6.33
CA SER A 109 -5.80 -2.42 6.06
C SER A 109 -5.22 -1.13 5.48
N ALA A 110 -4.15 -0.60 6.07
CA ALA A 110 -3.50 0.61 5.56
C ALA A 110 -2.97 0.43 4.13
N VAL A 111 -2.35 -0.72 3.81
CA VAL A 111 -1.90 -1.02 2.44
C VAL A 111 -3.10 -1.18 1.51
N ARG A 112 -4.15 -1.87 1.91
CA ARG A 112 -5.38 -2.04 1.13
C ARG A 112 -6.00 -0.69 0.80
N ASP A 113 -6.21 0.14 1.81
CA ASP A 113 -6.93 1.42 1.69
C ASP A 113 -6.14 2.46 0.87
N ASN A 114 -4.81 2.36 0.85
CA ASN A 114 -3.96 3.28 0.09
C ASN A 114 -3.52 2.67 -1.25
N VAL A 115 -2.90 1.50 -1.24
CA VAL A 115 -2.24 0.93 -2.43
C VAL A 115 -3.22 0.24 -3.36
N CYS A 116 -4.14 -0.62 -2.84
CA CYS A 116 -5.09 -1.31 -3.70
C CYS A 116 -6.07 -0.33 -4.35
N VAL A 117 -6.53 0.67 -3.60
CA VAL A 117 -7.43 1.71 -4.13
C VAL A 117 -6.72 2.53 -5.21
N ALA A 118 -5.51 3.03 -4.93
CA ALA A 118 -4.73 3.78 -5.91
C ALA A 118 -4.41 2.94 -7.16
N TYR A 119 -4.03 1.67 -6.97
CA TYR A 119 -3.75 0.76 -8.09
C TYR A 119 -4.98 0.51 -8.95
N THR A 120 -6.13 0.27 -8.35
CA THR A 120 -7.38 0.03 -9.08
C THR A 120 -7.74 1.24 -9.95
N GLN A 121 -7.67 2.45 -9.40
CA GLN A 121 -7.91 3.69 -10.14
C GLN A 121 -6.89 3.87 -11.28
N PHE A 122 -5.62 3.65 -11.01
CA PHE A 122 -4.53 3.74 -11.97
C PHE A 122 -4.71 2.71 -13.10
N TYR A 123 -4.99 1.46 -12.77
CA TYR A 123 -5.26 0.38 -13.72
C TYR A 123 -6.44 0.71 -14.63
N LEU A 124 -7.60 1.07 -14.07
CA LEU A 124 -8.79 1.41 -14.84
C LEU A 124 -8.57 2.60 -15.77
N ARG A 125 -7.76 3.57 -15.33
CA ARG A 125 -7.42 4.75 -16.12
C ARG A 125 -6.61 4.41 -17.38
N TYR A 126 -5.68 3.49 -17.28
CA TYR A 126 -4.69 3.26 -18.35
C TYR A 126 -4.83 1.96 -19.10
N LYS A 127 -5.54 0.95 -18.60
CA LYS A 127 -5.64 -0.39 -19.22
C LYS A 127 -6.06 -0.35 -20.70
N ASP A 128 -6.97 0.55 -21.06
CA ASP A 128 -7.54 0.69 -22.40
C ASP A 128 -7.02 1.93 -23.16
N SER A 129 -6.04 2.65 -22.62
CA SER A 129 -5.54 3.90 -23.19
C SER A 129 -4.68 3.73 -24.44
N GLY A 130 -4.28 2.50 -24.76
CA GLY A 130 -3.40 2.25 -25.90
C GLY A 130 -1.98 2.76 -25.72
N PHE A 131 -1.50 2.90 -24.48
CA PHE A 131 -0.14 3.35 -24.15
C PHE A 131 0.94 2.41 -24.70
N THR A 132 0.59 1.18 -24.98
CA THR A 132 1.44 0.22 -25.69
C THR A 132 0.66 -0.44 -26.82
N LYS A 133 1.29 -0.58 -27.99
CA LYS A 133 0.72 -1.25 -29.16
C LYS A 133 1.00 -2.76 -29.17
N LYS A 134 2.07 -3.17 -28.51
CA LYS A 134 2.53 -4.56 -28.42
C LYS A 134 2.84 -4.88 -26.97
N HIS A 135 2.49 -6.08 -26.53
CA HIS A 135 2.88 -6.63 -25.23
C HIS A 135 2.43 -5.80 -24.02
N PRO A 136 1.11 -5.52 -23.84
CA PRO A 136 0.60 -4.84 -22.65
C PRO A 136 0.93 -5.62 -21.36
N GLU A 137 1.02 -6.94 -21.43
CA GLU A 137 1.39 -7.85 -20.33
C GLU A 137 2.80 -7.59 -19.77
N LYS A 138 3.66 -6.94 -20.53
CA LYS A 138 4.99 -6.53 -20.05
C LYS A 138 4.90 -5.45 -18.96
N TYR A 139 3.89 -4.62 -19.02
CA TYR A 139 3.68 -3.49 -18.12
C TYR A 139 2.55 -3.75 -17.12
N ILE A 140 1.42 -4.25 -17.59
CA ILE A 140 0.29 -4.64 -16.73
C ILE A 140 0.52 -6.11 -16.31
N LYS A 141 1.28 -6.29 -15.23
CA LYS A 141 1.66 -7.62 -14.74
C LYS A 141 0.63 -8.23 -13.79
N ARG A 142 -0.22 -7.40 -13.19
CA ARG A 142 -1.19 -7.82 -12.18
C ARG A 142 -2.53 -7.16 -12.41
N SER A 143 -3.60 -7.89 -12.19
CA SER A 143 -4.95 -7.30 -12.08
C SER A 143 -5.16 -6.69 -10.69
N PRO A 144 -6.17 -5.83 -10.49
CA PRO A 144 -6.54 -5.34 -9.15
C PRO A 144 -6.82 -6.46 -8.15
N GLU A 145 -7.42 -7.56 -8.61
CA GLU A 145 -7.73 -8.75 -7.80
C GLU A 145 -6.45 -9.45 -7.35
N GLU A 146 -5.48 -9.62 -8.26
CA GLU A 146 -4.17 -10.19 -7.92
C GLU A 146 -3.39 -9.32 -6.94
N VAL A 147 -3.47 -8.00 -7.09
CA VAL A 147 -2.88 -7.05 -6.12
C VAL A 147 -3.50 -7.21 -4.74
N SER A 148 -4.83 -7.34 -4.66
CA SER A 148 -5.52 -7.57 -3.40
C SER A 148 -5.07 -8.88 -2.74
N LEU A 149 -4.89 -9.95 -3.51
CA LEU A 149 -4.38 -11.23 -3.00
C LEU A 149 -2.94 -11.12 -2.47
N VAL A 150 -2.09 -10.35 -3.16
CA VAL A 150 -0.72 -10.07 -2.66
C VAL A 150 -0.77 -9.39 -1.30
N VAL A 151 -1.62 -8.38 -1.15
CA VAL A 151 -1.77 -7.62 0.11
C VAL A 151 -2.32 -8.50 1.23
N GLU A 152 -3.30 -9.35 0.95
CA GLU A 152 -3.83 -10.30 1.95
C GLU A 152 -2.77 -11.29 2.45
N GLY A 153 -1.78 -11.61 1.63
CA GLY A 153 -0.65 -12.47 2.00
C GLY A 153 0.44 -11.79 2.83
N LEU A 154 0.38 -10.46 3.04
CA LEU A 154 1.39 -9.74 3.80
C LEU A 154 1.28 -10.01 5.32
N PHE A 155 2.40 -9.83 6.02
CA PHE A 155 2.50 -9.92 7.50
C PHE A 155 1.98 -11.24 8.09
N GLY A 156 2.12 -12.35 7.37
CA GLY A 156 1.63 -13.67 7.81
C GLY A 156 0.12 -13.83 7.64
N GLY A 157 -0.49 -13.10 6.70
CA GLY A 157 -1.88 -13.30 6.28
C GLY A 157 -2.11 -14.73 5.78
N ARG A 158 -3.38 -15.13 5.70
CA ARG A 158 -3.77 -16.46 5.18
C ARG A 158 -3.37 -16.54 3.70
N SER A 159 -2.50 -17.49 3.39
CA SER A 159 -2.27 -17.95 2.02
C SER A 159 -3.43 -18.85 1.59
#